data_e5886429135ffc43df86eac1ba47a7b3
#
_entry.id   e5886429135ffc43df86eac1ba47a7b3
#
_cell.length_a   1.000
_cell.length_b   1.000
_cell.length_c   1.000
_cell.angle_alpha   90.00
_cell.angle_beta   90.00
_cell.angle_gamma   90.00
#
_symmetry.space_group_name_H-M   'P 1'
#
loop_
_entity.id
_entity.type
_entity.pdbx_description
1 polymer ?
#
loop_
_entity_poly.entity_id
_entity_poly.type
_entity_poly.pdbx_seq_one_letter_code
_entity_poly.pdbx_strand_id
1 'polypeptide(L)'
;MQKNPFKYILVFIMTVGLTFSGFTNVIFSARALDVMQLFNMNQAQLSAITSVSNLPAFFFAIWLGNLIDRKGIRKVPIILFALATIVGVLRIFSPNYTILFLLTFLASSFFLPVNIIAPKLFAPYFSAGEMGAAIGVYSSGAGVGTTLAFALGPMFPTTQGALAFIAAGYALMLIFWIIFVKEPKKADDVASAAIVSTDLKAVLKSKTMWKVMLCGGLSVGSAILLNSYAVTAFIGKGMEPAAASVIATIMNFCLLIGGLVAGFIVSKVGLYNVPYIIICCGGAVLYYLAYWLPLGTITYVMIGIAAFVVAGSIGVNMARIALIPVTGEFGPENIGAAGGMNQASAGLIGFVLPTIVASIFGTNYLGVWTFAAIILITIGILGGVLTPELGPNGKLAQSKKQASTASVN
;
A
#
# COMPACT_ATOMS: atom_id res chain seq x y z
N MET A 1 14.67 25.58 -18.15
CA MET A 1 13.51 24.65 -18.16
C MET A 1 12.25 25.44 -17.84
N GLN A 2 11.32 25.56 -18.77
CA GLN A 2 10.05 26.22 -18.48
C GLN A 2 9.31 25.43 -17.40
N LYS A 3 8.89 26.13 -16.33
CA LYS A 3 8.02 25.57 -15.29
C LYS A 3 6.68 25.20 -15.95
N ASN A 4 6.52 23.95 -16.34
CA ASN A 4 5.24 23.48 -16.85
C ASN A 4 4.30 23.17 -15.68
N PRO A 5 3.33 24.07 -15.36
CA PRO A 5 2.44 23.86 -14.21
C PRO A 5 1.57 22.61 -14.34
N PHE A 6 1.40 22.12 -15.56
CA PHE A 6 0.61 20.93 -15.88
C PHE A 6 1.14 19.67 -15.16
N LYS A 7 2.46 19.55 -14.94
CA LYS A 7 3.03 18.41 -14.21
C LYS A 7 2.49 18.26 -12.78
N TYR A 8 2.24 19.37 -12.09
CA TYR A 8 1.68 19.36 -10.74
C TYR A 8 0.20 18.97 -10.71
N ILE A 9 -0.55 19.34 -11.77
CA ILE A 9 -1.95 18.91 -11.95
C ILE A 9 -2.01 17.38 -12.07
N LEU A 10 -1.11 16.76 -12.82
CA LEU A 10 -1.05 15.30 -12.94
C LEU A 10 -0.75 14.62 -11.61
N VAL A 11 0.19 15.15 -10.82
CA VAL A 11 0.48 14.64 -9.48
C VAL A 11 -0.75 14.76 -8.59
N PHE A 12 -1.42 15.91 -8.59
CA PHE A 12 -2.64 16.13 -7.82
C PHE A 12 -3.75 15.14 -8.19
N ILE A 13 -4.04 14.95 -9.47
CA ILE A 13 -5.06 14.02 -9.96
C ILE A 13 -4.74 12.59 -9.50
N MET A 14 -3.50 12.15 -9.64
CA MET A 14 -3.08 10.82 -9.23
C MET A 14 -3.13 10.65 -7.71
N THR A 15 -2.80 11.69 -6.94
CA THR A 15 -2.91 11.70 -5.48
C THR A 15 -4.37 11.57 -5.05
N VAL A 16 -5.29 12.32 -5.68
CA VAL A 16 -6.75 12.21 -5.43
C VAL A 16 -7.25 10.81 -5.77
N GLY A 17 -6.84 10.25 -6.91
CA GLY A 17 -7.19 8.87 -7.27
C GLY A 17 -6.73 7.86 -6.23
N LEU A 18 -5.47 7.98 -5.79
CA LEU A 18 -4.92 7.09 -4.76
C LEU A 18 -5.59 7.29 -3.39
N THR A 19 -6.06 8.51 -3.08
CA THR A 19 -6.87 8.81 -1.90
C THR A 19 -8.18 8.03 -1.93
N PHE A 20 -8.91 8.01 -3.05
CA PHE A 20 -10.12 7.19 -3.18
C PHE A 20 -9.82 5.68 -3.15
N SER A 21 -8.68 5.24 -3.67
CA SER A 21 -8.23 3.85 -3.53
C SER A 21 -8.02 3.48 -2.06
N GLY A 22 -7.27 4.30 -1.31
CA GLY A 22 -7.04 4.12 0.13
C GLY A 22 -8.34 4.15 0.95
N PHE A 23 -9.24 5.08 0.62
CA PHE A 23 -10.56 5.18 1.25
C PHE A 23 -11.37 3.89 1.05
N THR A 24 -11.38 3.36 -0.18
CA THR A 24 -12.08 2.10 -0.52
C THR A 24 -11.54 0.92 0.28
N ASN A 25 -10.23 0.86 0.52
CA ASN A 25 -9.59 -0.27 1.19
C ASN A 25 -10.05 -0.47 2.63
N VAL A 26 -10.47 0.58 3.33
CA VAL A 26 -10.77 0.48 4.77
C VAL A 26 -12.17 0.95 5.16
N ILE A 27 -13.01 1.40 4.21
CA ILE A 27 -14.35 1.94 4.53
C ILE A 27 -15.23 0.91 5.26
N PHE A 28 -15.12 -0.37 4.92
CA PHE A 28 -15.86 -1.43 5.60
C PHE A 28 -15.42 -1.61 7.05
N SER A 29 -14.12 -1.47 7.35
CA SER A 29 -13.62 -1.46 8.73
C SER A 29 -14.02 -0.19 9.49
N ALA A 30 -14.05 0.97 8.81
CA ALA A 30 -14.48 2.22 9.41
C ALA A 30 -15.97 2.21 9.80
N ARG A 31 -16.78 1.42 9.08
CA ARG A 31 -18.21 1.21 9.34
C ARG A 31 -18.52 -0.23 9.76
N ALA A 32 -17.61 -0.86 10.49
CA ALA A 32 -17.65 -2.29 10.79
C ALA A 32 -18.99 -2.75 11.34
N LEU A 33 -19.53 -2.08 12.37
CA LEU A 33 -20.78 -2.45 13.00
C LEU A 33 -21.97 -2.38 12.04
N ASP A 34 -22.09 -1.27 11.31
CA ASP A 34 -23.20 -1.05 10.37
C ASP A 34 -23.17 -2.08 9.23
N VAL A 35 -21.98 -2.35 8.68
CA VAL A 35 -21.81 -3.29 7.57
C VAL A 35 -22.08 -4.72 8.03
N MET A 36 -21.56 -5.11 9.20
CA MET A 36 -21.82 -6.43 9.77
C MET A 36 -23.30 -6.66 10.02
N GLN A 37 -23.98 -5.66 10.58
CA GLN A 37 -25.43 -5.74 10.82
C GLN A 37 -26.23 -5.76 9.51
N LEU A 38 -25.92 -4.87 8.56
CA LEU A 38 -26.65 -4.73 7.29
C LEU A 38 -26.61 -6.00 6.43
N PHE A 39 -25.46 -6.68 6.39
CA PHE A 39 -25.24 -7.85 5.55
C PHE A 39 -25.13 -9.16 6.33
N ASN A 40 -25.44 -9.15 7.63
CA ASN A 40 -25.34 -10.28 8.54
C ASN A 40 -23.96 -11.00 8.45
N MET A 41 -22.88 -10.19 8.52
CA MET A 41 -21.52 -10.67 8.39
C MET A 41 -20.91 -11.05 9.74
N ASN A 42 -20.08 -12.08 9.72
CA ASN A 42 -19.15 -12.35 10.82
C ASN A 42 -17.83 -11.60 10.63
N GLN A 43 -16.94 -11.64 11.64
CA GLN A 43 -15.66 -10.93 11.62
C GLN A 43 -14.73 -11.40 10.48
N ALA A 44 -14.77 -12.68 10.10
CA ALA A 44 -13.99 -13.21 8.99
C ALA A 44 -14.45 -12.61 7.64
N GLN A 45 -15.76 -12.49 7.45
CA GLN A 45 -16.34 -11.88 6.26
C GLN A 45 -16.04 -10.38 6.17
N LEU A 46 -16.09 -9.66 7.31
CA LEU A 46 -15.67 -8.26 7.38
C LEU A 46 -14.19 -8.09 6.99
N SER A 47 -13.33 -8.93 7.53
CA SER A 47 -11.90 -8.92 7.22
C SER A 47 -11.64 -9.23 5.74
N ALA A 48 -12.33 -10.22 5.19
CA ALA A 48 -12.22 -10.59 3.78
C ALA A 48 -12.66 -9.45 2.84
N ILE A 49 -13.82 -8.81 3.11
CA ILE A 49 -14.29 -7.72 2.25
C ILE A 49 -13.45 -6.45 2.36
N THR A 50 -12.87 -6.17 3.52
CA THR A 50 -11.94 -5.05 3.69
C THR A 50 -10.65 -5.29 2.90
N SER A 51 -10.14 -6.52 2.92
CA SER A 51 -8.86 -6.85 2.30
C SER A 51 -8.96 -7.20 0.81
N VAL A 52 -10.16 -7.55 0.30
CA VAL A 52 -10.35 -7.96 -1.11
C VAL A 52 -9.93 -6.90 -2.13
N SER A 53 -9.99 -5.63 -1.75
CA SER A 53 -9.57 -4.51 -2.60
C SER A 53 -8.06 -4.54 -2.97
N ASN A 54 -7.24 -5.28 -2.23
CA ASN A 54 -5.81 -5.43 -2.50
C ASN A 54 -5.52 -6.58 -3.46
N LEU A 55 -6.39 -7.59 -3.51
CA LEU A 55 -6.20 -8.82 -4.29
C LEU A 55 -6.06 -8.60 -5.81
N PRO A 56 -6.73 -7.64 -6.46
CA PRO A 56 -6.56 -7.37 -7.89
C PRO A 56 -5.12 -7.08 -8.31
N ALA A 57 -4.30 -6.49 -7.44
CA ALA A 57 -2.90 -6.21 -7.74
C ALA A 57 -2.11 -7.51 -8.02
N PHE A 58 -2.40 -8.59 -7.30
CA PHE A 58 -1.77 -9.89 -7.54
C PHE A 58 -2.10 -10.45 -8.94
N PHE A 59 -3.37 -10.42 -9.33
CA PHE A 59 -3.81 -11.03 -10.59
C PHE A 59 -3.54 -10.16 -11.82
N PHE A 60 -3.72 -8.85 -11.69
CA PHE A 60 -3.88 -7.99 -12.86
C PHE A 60 -2.80 -6.93 -13.04
N ALA A 61 -1.94 -6.63 -12.03
CA ALA A 61 -1.02 -5.50 -12.14
C ALA A 61 -0.07 -5.62 -13.33
N ILE A 62 0.54 -6.79 -13.55
CA ILE A 62 1.49 -7.02 -14.65
C ILE A 62 0.75 -7.00 -16.00
N TRP A 63 -0.37 -7.73 -16.09
CA TRP A 63 -1.16 -7.79 -17.33
C TRP A 63 -1.69 -6.41 -17.72
N LEU A 64 -2.22 -5.68 -16.76
CA LEU A 64 -2.78 -4.35 -16.97
C LEU A 64 -1.68 -3.34 -17.35
N GLY A 65 -0.51 -3.42 -16.73
CA GLY A 65 0.64 -2.62 -17.13
C GLY A 65 0.98 -2.82 -18.60
N ASN A 66 1.08 -4.07 -19.06
CA ASN A 66 1.33 -4.39 -20.46
C ASN A 66 0.20 -3.97 -21.40
N LEU A 67 -1.06 -4.06 -20.96
CA LEU A 67 -2.21 -3.61 -21.74
C LEU A 67 -2.16 -2.10 -21.97
N ILE A 68 -1.83 -1.33 -20.93
CA ILE A 68 -1.67 0.12 -21.00
C ILE A 68 -0.52 0.52 -21.92
N ASP A 69 0.60 -0.23 -21.89
CA ASP A 69 1.74 0.02 -22.76
C ASP A 69 1.40 -0.19 -24.24
N ARG A 70 0.59 -1.21 -24.54
CA ARG A 70 0.21 -1.55 -25.91
C ARG A 70 -0.92 -0.71 -26.48
N LYS A 71 -1.92 -0.36 -25.65
CA LYS A 71 -3.17 0.28 -26.10
C LYS A 71 -3.29 1.76 -25.71
N GLY A 72 -2.33 2.28 -24.94
CA GLY A 72 -2.24 3.70 -24.59
C GLY A 72 -2.65 4.02 -23.16
N ILE A 73 -1.96 5.02 -22.63
CA ILE A 73 -2.12 5.51 -21.25
C ILE A 73 -3.43 6.26 -21.04
N ARG A 74 -4.08 6.72 -22.08
CA ARG A 74 -5.35 7.44 -22.01
C ARG A 74 -6.56 6.52 -22.16
N LYS A 75 -6.59 5.71 -23.23
CA LYS A 75 -7.77 4.91 -23.62
C LYS A 75 -8.10 3.83 -22.61
N VAL A 76 -7.09 3.05 -22.19
CA VAL A 76 -7.31 1.92 -21.29
C VAL A 76 -7.85 2.38 -19.93
N PRO A 77 -7.26 3.39 -19.25
CA PRO A 77 -7.80 3.84 -17.96
C PRO A 77 -9.18 4.49 -18.08
N ILE A 78 -9.52 5.18 -19.17
CA ILE A 78 -10.88 5.73 -19.37
C ILE A 78 -11.92 4.61 -19.31
N ILE A 79 -11.70 3.52 -20.05
CA ILE A 79 -12.62 2.39 -20.08
C ILE A 79 -12.71 1.76 -18.68
N LEU A 80 -11.57 1.57 -18.01
CA LEU A 80 -11.53 0.92 -16.71
C LEU A 80 -12.16 1.80 -15.61
N PHE A 81 -11.91 3.11 -15.61
CA PHE A 81 -12.55 4.00 -14.64
C PHE A 81 -14.06 4.14 -14.87
N ALA A 82 -14.51 4.08 -16.13
CA ALA A 82 -15.95 4.02 -16.45
C ALA A 82 -16.57 2.72 -15.88
N LEU A 83 -15.91 1.58 -16.08
CA LEU A 83 -16.35 0.31 -15.49
C LEU A 83 -16.30 0.34 -13.96
N ALA A 84 -15.24 0.92 -13.36
CA ALA A 84 -15.15 1.10 -11.91
C ALA A 84 -16.31 1.95 -11.37
N THR A 85 -16.69 3.01 -12.08
CA THR A 85 -17.82 3.88 -11.72
C THR A 85 -19.13 3.10 -11.78
N ILE A 86 -19.39 2.37 -12.85
CA ILE A 86 -20.62 1.56 -13.02
C ILE A 86 -20.70 0.52 -11.90
N VAL A 87 -19.64 -0.25 -11.69
CA VAL A 87 -19.60 -1.27 -10.63
C VAL A 87 -19.67 -0.63 -9.24
N GLY A 88 -19.05 0.54 -9.05
CA GLY A 88 -19.16 1.34 -7.83
C GLY A 88 -20.60 1.72 -7.50
N VAL A 89 -21.39 2.11 -8.51
CA VAL A 89 -22.82 2.41 -8.36
C VAL A 89 -23.62 1.12 -8.06
N LEU A 90 -23.37 0.03 -8.79
CA LEU A 90 -24.03 -1.25 -8.55
C LEU A 90 -23.79 -1.76 -7.12
N ARG A 91 -22.63 -1.48 -6.55
CA ARG A 91 -22.24 -1.83 -5.19
C ARG A 91 -23.14 -1.22 -4.12
N ILE A 92 -23.73 -0.04 -4.38
CA ILE A 92 -24.67 0.64 -3.48
C ILE A 92 -25.94 -0.20 -3.24
N PHE A 93 -26.35 -0.93 -4.28
CA PHE A 93 -27.58 -1.74 -4.30
C PHE A 93 -27.32 -3.23 -4.04
N SER A 94 -26.17 -3.58 -3.48
CA SER A 94 -25.83 -4.98 -3.21
C SER A 94 -26.84 -5.62 -2.23
N PRO A 95 -27.50 -6.74 -2.60
CA PRO A 95 -28.52 -7.34 -1.76
C PRO A 95 -27.95 -8.24 -0.64
N ASN A 96 -26.70 -8.70 -0.78
CA ASN A 96 -26.06 -9.60 0.16
C ASN A 96 -24.52 -9.49 0.13
N TYR A 97 -23.87 -10.14 1.11
CA TYR A 97 -22.42 -10.17 1.24
C TYR A 97 -21.70 -10.63 -0.02
N THR A 98 -22.14 -11.73 -0.65
CA THR A 98 -21.43 -12.32 -1.78
C THR A 98 -21.37 -11.38 -2.98
N ILE A 99 -22.49 -10.72 -3.28
CA ILE A 99 -22.54 -9.75 -4.38
C ILE A 99 -21.73 -8.51 -4.04
N LEU A 100 -21.81 -8.01 -2.80
CA LEU A 100 -20.99 -6.88 -2.35
C LEU A 100 -19.49 -7.20 -2.45
N PHE A 101 -19.07 -8.41 -2.06
CA PHE A 101 -17.69 -8.88 -2.15
C PHE A 101 -17.20 -8.92 -3.61
N LEU A 102 -17.97 -9.54 -4.50
CA LEU A 102 -17.63 -9.63 -5.93
C LEU A 102 -17.58 -8.26 -6.59
N LEU A 103 -18.54 -7.38 -6.31
CA LEU A 103 -18.55 -6.03 -6.86
C LEU A 103 -17.40 -5.19 -6.29
N THR A 104 -16.99 -5.41 -5.04
CA THR A 104 -15.82 -4.73 -4.45
C THR A 104 -14.53 -5.18 -5.12
N PHE A 105 -14.36 -6.49 -5.36
CA PHE A 105 -13.24 -7.02 -6.13
C PHE A 105 -13.17 -6.44 -7.55
N LEU A 106 -14.30 -6.42 -8.27
CA LEU A 106 -14.37 -5.88 -9.62
C LEU A 106 -14.10 -4.37 -9.67
N ALA A 107 -14.72 -3.59 -8.77
CA ALA A 107 -14.49 -2.15 -8.70
C ALA A 107 -13.01 -1.83 -8.46
N SER A 108 -12.37 -2.54 -7.52
CA SER A 108 -10.95 -2.38 -7.23
C SER A 108 -10.06 -2.84 -8.38
N SER A 109 -10.46 -3.89 -9.12
CA SER A 109 -9.77 -4.36 -10.32
C SER A 109 -9.78 -3.30 -11.43
N PHE A 110 -10.93 -2.68 -11.67
CA PHE A 110 -11.06 -1.65 -12.68
C PHE A 110 -10.43 -0.31 -12.24
N PHE A 111 -10.32 -0.05 -10.95
CA PHE A 111 -9.65 1.14 -10.42
C PHE A 111 -8.13 0.97 -10.23
N LEU A 112 -7.59 -0.23 -10.45
CA LEU A 112 -6.17 -0.57 -10.31
C LEU A 112 -5.20 0.31 -11.11
N PRO A 113 -5.54 0.89 -12.29
CA PRO A 113 -4.63 1.78 -13.00
C PRO A 113 -4.06 2.92 -12.14
N VAL A 114 -4.84 3.44 -11.19
CA VAL A 114 -4.39 4.48 -10.25
C VAL A 114 -3.14 4.05 -9.48
N ASN A 115 -3.01 2.78 -9.13
CA ASN A 115 -1.91 2.25 -8.32
C ASN A 115 -0.62 1.96 -9.12
N ILE A 116 -0.71 1.83 -10.46
CA ILE A 116 0.42 1.34 -11.27
C ILE A 116 0.92 2.32 -12.32
N ILE A 117 0.11 3.32 -12.71
CA ILE A 117 0.36 4.15 -13.90
C ILE A 117 1.24 5.38 -13.60
N ALA A 118 1.32 5.80 -12.34
CA ALA A 118 1.96 7.07 -11.95
C ALA A 118 3.40 7.23 -12.47
N PRO A 119 4.30 6.25 -12.36
CA PRO A 119 5.67 6.40 -12.87
C PRO A 119 5.71 6.66 -14.37
N LYS A 120 4.86 5.98 -15.14
CA LYS A 120 4.77 6.14 -16.59
C LYS A 120 4.16 7.49 -16.98
N LEU A 121 3.14 7.94 -16.23
CA LEU A 121 2.48 9.22 -16.47
C LEU A 121 3.40 10.39 -16.16
N PHE A 122 4.26 10.27 -15.15
CA PHE A 122 5.16 11.33 -14.71
C PHE A 122 6.46 11.42 -15.51
N ALA A 123 6.95 10.29 -16.05
CA ALA A 123 8.25 10.20 -16.74
C ALA A 123 8.48 11.30 -17.80
N PRO A 124 7.51 11.70 -18.65
CA PRO A 124 7.71 12.76 -19.63
C PRO A 124 7.81 14.17 -19.06
N TYR A 125 7.41 14.38 -17.80
CA TYR A 125 7.23 15.72 -17.21
C TYR A 125 8.21 16.03 -16.09
N PHE A 126 8.83 15.02 -15.49
CA PHE A 126 9.71 15.16 -14.32
C PHE A 126 11.12 14.68 -14.64
N SER A 127 12.12 15.47 -14.23
CA SER A 127 13.52 15.02 -14.27
C SER A 127 13.77 13.90 -13.25
N ALA A 128 14.85 13.15 -13.43
CA ALA A 128 15.25 12.08 -12.48
C ALA A 128 15.33 12.56 -11.02
N GLY A 129 15.81 13.80 -10.80
CA GLY A 129 15.91 14.40 -9.47
C GLY A 129 14.55 14.81 -8.86
N GLU A 130 13.54 15.11 -9.69
CA GLU A 130 12.21 15.51 -9.25
C GLU A 130 11.25 14.32 -9.09
N MET A 131 11.51 13.21 -9.78
CA MET A 131 10.63 12.04 -9.85
C MET A 131 10.35 11.46 -8.47
N GLY A 132 11.37 11.37 -7.62
CA GLY A 132 11.21 10.84 -6.26
C GLY A 132 10.22 11.65 -5.42
N ALA A 133 10.28 12.99 -5.51
CA ALA A 133 9.35 13.87 -4.81
C ALA A 133 7.91 13.73 -5.36
N ALA A 134 7.75 13.66 -6.68
CA ALA A 134 6.44 13.50 -7.33
C ALA A 134 5.78 12.16 -6.92
N ILE A 135 6.54 11.06 -6.93
CA ILE A 135 6.06 9.74 -6.50
C ILE A 135 5.76 9.74 -5.00
N GLY A 136 6.57 10.43 -4.17
CA GLY A 136 6.33 10.57 -2.73
C GLY A 136 5.00 11.25 -2.43
N VAL A 137 4.73 12.39 -3.09
CA VAL A 137 3.44 13.11 -2.96
C VAL A 137 2.28 12.24 -3.43
N TYR A 138 2.40 11.63 -4.60
CA TYR A 138 1.38 10.72 -5.09
C TYR A 138 1.10 9.57 -4.11
N SER A 139 2.15 8.89 -3.62
CA SER A 139 2.01 7.73 -2.74
C SER A 139 1.37 8.08 -1.39
N SER A 140 1.53 9.32 -0.91
CA SER A 140 0.87 9.78 0.31
C SER A 140 -0.66 9.75 0.22
N GLY A 141 -1.22 9.81 -0.99
CA GLY A 141 -2.66 9.74 -1.23
C GLY A 141 -3.31 8.50 -0.62
N ALA A 142 -2.67 7.33 -0.67
CA ALA A 142 -3.23 6.11 -0.06
C ALA A 142 -3.42 6.26 1.46
N GLY A 143 -2.40 6.78 2.16
CA GLY A 143 -2.47 7.01 3.60
C GLY A 143 -3.47 8.11 3.97
N VAL A 144 -3.56 9.17 3.18
CA VAL A 144 -4.61 10.20 3.34
C VAL A 144 -5.99 9.56 3.19
N GLY A 145 -6.18 8.72 2.17
CA GLY A 145 -7.45 8.03 1.93
C GLY A 145 -7.87 7.12 3.08
N THR A 146 -6.96 6.31 3.62
CA THR A 146 -7.27 5.45 4.77
C THR A 146 -7.57 6.26 6.03
N THR A 147 -6.83 7.34 6.28
CA THR A 147 -7.10 8.25 7.41
C THR A 147 -8.48 8.89 7.28
N LEU A 148 -8.80 9.44 6.10
CA LEU A 148 -10.09 10.06 5.84
C LEU A 148 -11.25 9.05 5.93
N ALA A 149 -11.05 7.79 5.55
CA ALA A 149 -12.10 6.78 5.66
C ALA A 149 -12.50 6.51 7.11
N PHE A 150 -11.53 6.43 8.03
CA PHE A 150 -11.84 6.28 9.45
C PHE A 150 -12.38 7.56 10.09
N ALA A 151 -11.93 8.74 9.65
CA ALA A 151 -12.42 10.01 10.17
C ALA A 151 -13.84 10.34 9.67
N LEU A 152 -14.11 10.15 8.38
CA LEU A 152 -15.37 10.52 7.74
C LEU A 152 -16.37 9.36 7.66
N GLY A 153 -15.87 8.10 7.68
CA GLY A 153 -16.71 6.90 7.54
C GLY A 153 -17.89 6.87 8.51
N PRO A 154 -17.68 7.10 9.82
CA PRO A 154 -18.77 7.16 10.79
C PRO A 154 -19.73 8.33 10.60
N MET A 155 -19.34 9.37 9.88
CA MET A 155 -20.18 10.57 9.63
C MET A 155 -21.22 10.34 8.53
N PHE A 156 -21.06 9.33 7.68
CA PHE A 156 -22.08 9.00 6.69
C PHE A 156 -23.31 8.42 7.38
N PRO A 157 -24.52 8.91 7.07
CA PRO A 157 -25.75 8.41 7.71
C PRO A 157 -25.97 6.91 7.44
N THR A 158 -25.56 6.42 6.27
CA THR A 158 -25.73 5.03 5.86
C THR A 158 -24.47 4.47 5.17
N THR A 159 -24.31 3.16 5.18
CA THR A 159 -23.25 2.47 4.43
C THR A 159 -23.38 2.74 2.93
N GLN A 160 -24.60 2.79 2.40
CA GLN A 160 -24.88 3.12 1.01
C GLN A 160 -24.38 4.52 0.65
N GLY A 161 -24.54 5.50 1.55
CA GLY A 161 -24.00 6.86 1.37
C GLY A 161 -22.48 6.88 1.26
N ALA A 162 -21.78 6.10 2.08
CA ALA A 162 -20.33 5.96 1.98
C ALA A 162 -19.90 5.29 0.66
N LEU A 163 -20.63 4.28 0.21
CA LEU A 163 -20.38 3.62 -1.07
C LEU A 163 -20.66 4.55 -2.26
N ALA A 164 -21.70 5.39 -2.16
CA ALA A 164 -22.01 6.42 -3.17
C ALA A 164 -20.89 7.49 -3.26
N PHE A 165 -20.31 7.89 -2.13
CA PHE A 165 -19.17 8.79 -2.10
C PHE A 165 -17.95 8.20 -2.83
N ILE A 166 -17.69 6.91 -2.65
CA ILE A 166 -16.62 6.21 -3.37
C ILE A 166 -16.92 6.15 -4.89
N ALA A 167 -18.16 5.82 -5.27
CA ALA A 167 -18.57 5.78 -6.67
C ALA A 167 -18.43 7.16 -7.33
N ALA A 168 -18.75 8.24 -6.61
CA ALA A 168 -18.54 9.62 -7.07
C ALA A 168 -17.03 9.92 -7.24
N GLY A 169 -16.17 9.39 -6.35
CA GLY A 169 -14.71 9.48 -6.51
C GLY A 169 -14.18 8.77 -7.75
N TYR A 170 -14.73 7.62 -8.10
CA TYR A 170 -14.40 6.92 -9.35
C TYR A 170 -14.83 7.71 -10.57
N ALA A 171 -16.04 8.29 -10.55
CA ALA A 171 -16.55 9.17 -11.58
C ALA A 171 -15.69 10.44 -11.73
N LEU A 172 -15.29 11.06 -10.60
CA LEU A 172 -14.40 12.22 -10.60
C LEU A 172 -13.05 11.89 -11.26
N MET A 173 -12.50 10.70 -10.94
CA MET A 173 -11.25 10.25 -11.55
C MET A 173 -11.39 10.01 -13.04
N LEU A 174 -12.52 9.44 -13.50
CA LEU A 174 -12.85 9.31 -14.92
C LEU A 174 -12.89 10.67 -15.62
N ILE A 175 -13.58 11.65 -15.03
CA ILE A 175 -13.70 13.01 -15.56
C ILE A 175 -12.32 13.67 -15.66
N PHE A 176 -11.52 13.60 -14.59
CA PHE A 176 -10.16 14.14 -14.57
C PHE A 176 -9.30 13.49 -15.65
N TRP A 177 -9.44 12.17 -15.85
CA TRP A 177 -8.66 11.45 -16.86
C TRP A 177 -9.02 11.89 -18.28
N ILE A 178 -10.30 12.05 -18.58
CA ILE A 178 -10.79 12.51 -19.90
C ILE A 178 -10.27 13.93 -20.20
N ILE A 179 -10.32 14.84 -19.22
CA ILE A 179 -10.01 16.25 -19.40
C ILE A 179 -8.49 16.48 -19.48
N PHE A 180 -7.75 15.92 -18.54
CA PHE A 180 -6.35 16.31 -18.33
C PHE A 180 -5.34 15.33 -18.95
N VAL A 181 -5.65 14.03 -19.04
CA VAL A 181 -4.67 13.07 -19.57
C VAL A 181 -4.78 13.00 -21.10
N LYS A 182 -3.73 13.46 -21.77
CA LYS A 182 -3.59 13.35 -23.23
C LYS A 182 -2.70 12.18 -23.60
N GLU A 183 -2.98 11.53 -24.72
CA GLU A 183 -2.05 10.57 -25.31
C GLU A 183 -0.75 11.32 -25.61
N PRO A 184 0.42 10.85 -25.16
CA PRO A 184 1.68 11.42 -25.62
C PRO A 184 1.66 11.33 -27.15
N LYS A 185 1.93 12.46 -27.84
CA LYS A 185 2.21 12.41 -29.29
C LYS A 185 3.27 11.34 -29.46
N LYS A 186 3.08 10.42 -30.41
CA LYS A 186 4.14 9.50 -30.81
C LYS A 186 5.37 10.35 -31.05
N ALA A 187 6.27 10.37 -30.12
CA ALA A 187 7.56 10.97 -30.32
C ALA A 187 8.33 9.97 -31.18
N ASP A 188 8.32 10.20 -32.49
CA ASP A 188 9.29 9.61 -33.38
C ASP A 188 10.74 10.01 -33.01
N ASP A 189 10.91 10.88 -31.99
CA ASP A 189 12.18 11.47 -31.56
C ASP A 189 12.51 11.37 -30.07
N VAL A 190 11.62 10.92 -29.19
CA VAL A 190 12.11 10.39 -27.94
C VAL A 190 12.55 8.97 -28.25
N ALA A 191 13.82 8.90 -28.62
CA ALA A 191 14.54 7.65 -28.74
C ALA A 191 13.92 6.69 -27.75
N SER A 192 13.44 5.58 -28.23
CA SER A 192 13.22 4.37 -27.50
C SER A 192 14.13 4.40 -26.28
N ALA A 193 13.65 5.00 -25.17
CA ALA A 193 14.16 4.58 -23.88
C ALA A 193 13.89 3.09 -23.99
N ALA A 194 14.92 2.41 -24.44
CA ALA A 194 14.90 1.04 -24.92
C ALA A 194 13.88 0.36 -24.05
N ILE A 195 12.92 -0.33 -24.65
CA ILE A 195 12.18 -1.34 -23.94
C ILE A 195 13.32 -2.23 -23.43
N VAL A 196 13.89 -1.80 -22.30
CA VAL A 196 14.89 -2.57 -21.58
C VAL A 196 14.06 -3.76 -21.22
N SER A 197 14.31 -4.84 -21.94
CA SER A 197 13.60 -6.09 -21.78
C SER A 197 13.80 -6.46 -20.32
N THR A 198 12.80 -6.11 -19.51
CA THR A 198 12.82 -6.42 -18.08
C THR A 198 12.92 -7.93 -17.99
N ASP A 199 14.07 -8.43 -17.59
CA ASP A 199 14.25 -9.86 -17.39
C ASP A 199 13.58 -10.29 -16.09
N LEU A 200 12.26 -10.48 -16.19
CA LEU A 200 11.47 -10.98 -15.07
C LEU A 200 12.03 -12.31 -14.54
N LYS A 201 12.69 -13.11 -15.40
CA LYS A 201 13.31 -14.37 -14.95
C LYS A 201 14.50 -14.12 -14.02
N ALA A 202 15.29 -13.08 -14.25
CA ALA A 202 16.38 -12.70 -13.35
C ALA A 202 15.85 -12.30 -11.98
N VAL A 203 14.78 -11.49 -11.94
CA VAL A 203 14.13 -11.07 -10.68
C VAL A 203 13.53 -12.27 -9.94
N LEU A 204 12.86 -13.19 -10.65
CA LEU A 204 12.29 -14.41 -10.08
C LEU A 204 13.35 -15.40 -9.55
N LYS A 205 14.57 -15.37 -10.08
CA LYS A 205 15.69 -16.20 -9.58
C LYS A 205 16.40 -15.59 -8.38
N SER A 206 16.21 -14.31 -8.10
CA SER A 206 16.87 -13.59 -7.00
C SER A 206 16.37 -14.09 -5.64
N LYS A 207 17.25 -14.70 -4.86
CA LYS A 207 16.96 -15.14 -3.50
C LYS A 207 16.71 -13.96 -2.55
N THR A 208 17.45 -12.87 -2.76
CA THR A 208 17.29 -11.65 -1.98
C THR A 208 15.92 -11.01 -2.24
N MET A 209 15.48 -10.99 -3.51
CA MET A 209 14.17 -10.47 -3.87
C MET A 209 13.03 -11.22 -3.17
N TRP A 210 13.08 -12.57 -3.15
CA TRP A 210 12.05 -13.36 -2.46
C TRP A 210 11.96 -13.05 -0.97
N LYS A 211 13.10 -12.87 -0.29
CA LYS A 211 13.12 -12.49 1.14
C LYS A 211 12.51 -11.09 1.36
N VAL A 212 12.95 -10.12 0.56
CA VAL A 212 12.46 -8.73 0.65
C VAL A 212 10.97 -8.67 0.32
N MET A 213 10.52 -9.37 -0.72
CA MET A 213 9.12 -9.45 -1.14
C MET A 213 8.23 -10.08 -0.06
N LEU A 214 8.68 -11.18 0.56
CA LEU A 214 7.94 -11.83 1.65
C LEU A 214 7.81 -10.89 2.85
N CYS A 215 8.90 -10.23 3.24
CA CYS A 215 8.87 -9.24 4.32
C CYS A 215 7.94 -8.08 4.00
N GLY A 216 7.96 -7.58 2.76
CA GLY A 216 7.07 -6.51 2.30
C GLY A 216 5.60 -6.90 2.32
N GLY A 217 5.28 -8.08 1.79
CA GLY A 217 3.93 -8.61 1.79
C GLY A 217 3.39 -8.84 3.21
N LEU A 218 4.19 -9.41 4.10
CA LEU A 218 3.82 -9.62 5.50
C LEU A 218 3.67 -8.29 6.27
N SER A 219 4.51 -7.28 5.99
CA SER A 219 4.37 -5.95 6.60
C SER A 219 3.06 -5.29 6.20
N VAL A 220 2.72 -5.31 4.90
CA VAL A 220 1.45 -4.77 4.39
C VAL A 220 0.28 -5.60 4.91
N GLY A 221 0.38 -6.93 4.90
CA GLY A 221 -0.65 -7.82 5.42
C GLY A 221 -0.94 -7.59 6.91
N SER A 222 0.10 -7.35 7.72
CA SER A 222 -0.06 -7.00 9.15
C SER A 222 -0.75 -5.66 9.34
N ALA A 223 -0.43 -4.66 8.52
CA ALA A 223 -1.10 -3.37 8.56
C ALA A 223 -2.59 -3.48 8.18
N ILE A 224 -2.92 -4.27 7.15
CA ILE A 224 -4.31 -4.53 6.75
C ILE A 224 -5.05 -5.33 7.83
N LEU A 225 -4.39 -6.33 8.44
CA LEU A 225 -4.96 -7.09 9.55
C LEU A 225 -5.34 -6.16 10.71
N LEU A 226 -4.41 -5.33 11.16
CA LEU A 226 -4.66 -4.38 12.25
C LEU A 226 -5.75 -3.37 11.89
N ASN A 227 -5.79 -2.90 10.64
CA ASN A 227 -6.86 -2.03 10.14
C ASN A 227 -8.23 -2.71 10.13
N SER A 228 -8.29 -4.00 9.77
CA SER A 228 -9.54 -4.77 9.76
C SER A 228 -10.15 -4.93 11.15
N TYR A 229 -9.31 -4.90 12.19
CA TYR A 229 -9.72 -5.03 13.58
C TYR A 229 -9.68 -3.73 14.38
N ALA A 230 -9.21 -2.62 13.80
CA ALA A 230 -8.94 -1.39 14.52
C ALA A 230 -10.16 -0.84 15.29
N VAL A 231 -11.35 -0.89 14.71
CA VAL A 231 -12.58 -0.41 15.35
C VAL A 231 -13.17 -1.48 16.25
N THR A 232 -13.38 -2.71 15.72
CA THR A 232 -14.07 -3.79 16.45
C THR A 232 -13.32 -4.24 17.70
N ALA A 233 -11.99 -4.24 17.68
CA ALA A 233 -11.17 -4.65 18.83
C ALA A 233 -11.29 -3.69 20.01
N PHE A 234 -11.31 -2.37 19.77
CA PHE A 234 -11.46 -1.39 20.85
C PHE A 234 -12.90 -1.29 21.33
N ILE A 235 -13.91 -1.49 20.47
CA ILE A 235 -15.31 -1.65 20.88
C ILE A 235 -15.43 -2.91 21.77
N GLY A 236 -14.78 -4.02 21.40
CA GLY A 236 -14.75 -5.24 22.21
C GLY A 236 -14.11 -5.07 23.60
N LYS A 237 -13.28 -4.03 23.79
CA LYS A 237 -12.75 -3.60 25.10
C LYS A 237 -13.70 -2.67 25.86
N GLY A 238 -14.86 -2.33 25.32
CA GLY A 238 -15.82 -1.43 25.94
C GLY A 238 -15.68 0.04 25.55
N MET A 239 -14.93 0.34 24.48
CA MET A 239 -14.82 1.70 23.97
C MET A 239 -16.06 2.07 23.14
N GLU A 240 -16.49 3.32 23.24
CA GLU A 240 -17.56 3.85 22.39
C GLU A 240 -17.15 3.82 20.90
N PRO A 241 -18.06 3.49 19.98
CA PRO A 241 -17.76 3.37 18.54
C PRO A 241 -17.09 4.60 17.93
N ALA A 242 -17.53 5.81 18.32
CA ALA A 242 -16.92 7.05 17.87
C ALA A 242 -15.45 7.17 18.31
N ALA A 243 -15.16 6.86 19.56
CA ALA A 243 -13.80 6.88 20.12
C ALA A 243 -12.89 5.81 19.48
N ALA A 244 -13.41 4.62 19.20
CA ALA A 244 -12.69 3.57 18.48
C ALA A 244 -12.31 4.00 17.05
N SER A 245 -13.20 4.74 16.36
CA SER A 245 -12.92 5.30 15.03
C SER A 245 -11.83 6.38 15.07
N VAL A 246 -11.77 7.18 16.15
CA VAL A 246 -10.68 8.15 16.36
C VAL A 246 -9.34 7.43 16.54
N ILE A 247 -9.28 6.32 17.30
CA ILE A 247 -8.06 5.50 17.41
C ILE A 247 -7.61 5.03 16.02
N ALA A 248 -8.51 4.48 15.22
CA ALA A 248 -8.19 4.01 13.88
C ALA A 248 -7.72 5.16 12.96
N THR A 249 -8.29 6.35 13.10
CA THR A 249 -7.86 7.56 12.40
C THR A 249 -6.43 7.95 12.78
N ILE A 250 -6.12 8.02 14.07
CA ILE A 250 -4.77 8.32 14.60
C ILE A 250 -3.78 7.27 14.11
N MET A 251 -4.14 5.99 14.17
CA MET A 251 -3.31 4.89 13.70
C MET A 251 -2.93 5.09 12.21
N ASN A 252 -3.88 5.38 11.35
CA ASN A 252 -3.63 5.54 9.92
C ASN A 252 -2.86 6.83 9.59
N PHE A 253 -3.13 7.92 10.30
CA PHE A 253 -2.37 9.16 10.17
C PHE A 253 -0.90 8.96 10.57
N CYS A 254 -0.65 8.26 11.67
CA CYS A 254 0.71 7.94 12.11
C CYS A 254 1.41 6.94 11.17
N LEU A 255 0.68 5.97 10.60
CA LEU A 255 1.19 5.08 9.55
C LEU A 255 1.67 5.86 8.33
N LEU A 256 0.90 6.86 7.88
CA LEU A 256 1.27 7.71 6.74
C LEU A 256 2.61 8.42 6.97
N ILE A 257 2.77 9.07 8.13
CA ILE A 257 3.98 9.84 8.45
C ILE A 257 5.16 8.92 8.74
N GLY A 258 4.96 7.85 9.50
CA GLY A 258 6.01 6.94 9.95
C GLY A 258 6.78 6.28 8.81
N GLY A 259 6.09 5.86 7.75
CA GLY A 259 6.71 5.28 6.57
C GLY A 259 7.66 6.25 5.84
N LEU A 260 7.24 7.50 5.70
CA LEU A 260 8.05 8.56 5.07
C LEU A 260 9.30 8.88 5.91
N VAL A 261 9.10 9.09 7.21
CA VAL A 261 10.19 9.46 8.14
C VAL A 261 11.22 8.35 8.26
N ALA A 262 10.79 7.09 8.40
CA ALA A 262 11.71 5.96 8.51
C ALA A 262 12.54 5.77 7.25
N GLY A 263 11.95 5.87 6.06
CA GLY A 263 12.68 5.81 4.79
C GLY A 263 13.77 6.89 4.69
N PHE A 264 13.46 8.10 5.13
CA PHE A 264 14.41 9.21 5.15
C PHE A 264 15.55 9.00 6.16
N ILE A 265 15.23 8.56 7.38
CA ILE A 265 16.25 8.29 8.41
C ILE A 265 17.22 7.20 7.95
N VAL A 266 16.68 6.07 7.48
CA VAL A 266 17.47 4.91 7.06
C VAL A 266 18.36 5.23 5.87
N SER A 267 17.87 6.05 4.92
CA SER A 267 18.68 6.50 3.79
C SER A 267 19.89 7.36 4.21
N LYS A 268 19.74 8.18 5.24
CA LYS A 268 20.86 8.98 5.81
C LYS A 268 21.84 8.13 6.60
N VAL A 269 21.36 7.14 7.37
CA VAL A 269 22.20 6.22 8.14
C VAL A 269 22.99 5.29 7.22
N GLY A 270 22.41 4.94 6.07
CA GLY A 270 23.05 4.06 5.07
C GLY A 270 23.16 2.59 5.52
N LEU A 271 22.45 2.21 6.59
CA LEU A 271 22.27 0.84 7.07
C LEU A 271 20.78 0.54 7.15
N TYR A 272 20.35 -0.64 6.72
CA TYR A 272 18.94 -0.97 6.62
C TYR A 272 18.51 -2.11 7.55
N ASN A 273 19.39 -3.08 7.81
CA ASN A 273 19.02 -4.28 8.58
C ASN A 273 18.78 -4.00 10.05
N VAL A 274 19.69 -3.29 10.72
CA VAL A 274 19.55 -2.97 12.16
C VAL A 274 18.34 -2.09 12.44
N PRO A 275 18.14 -0.97 11.72
CA PRO A 275 16.90 -0.18 11.85
C PRO A 275 15.63 -1.00 11.58
N TYR A 276 15.67 -1.91 10.61
CA TYR A 276 14.53 -2.74 10.29
C TYR A 276 14.14 -3.68 11.42
N ILE A 277 15.13 -4.33 12.08
CA ILE A 277 14.90 -5.16 13.27
C ILE A 277 14.26 -4.33 14.40
N ILE A 278 14.85 -3.16 14.68
CA ILE A 278 14.37 -2.26 15.75
C ILE A 278 12.92 -1.83 15.48
N ILE A 279 12.62 -1.44 14.24
CA ILE A 279 11.30 -1.01 13.82
C ILE A 279 10.29 -2.16 13.96
N CYS A 280 10.60 -3.34 13.46
CA CYS A 280 9.67 -4.46 13.50
C CYS A 280 9.47 -5.01 14.91
N CYS A 281 10.55 -5.27 15.65
CA CYS A 281 10.45 -5.82 17.01
C CYS A 281 9.92 -4.78 18.01
N GLY A 282 10.41 -3.53 17.94
CA GLY A 282 9.90 -2.44 18.77
C GLY A 282 8.44 -2.11 18.49
N GLY A 283 8.06 -2.08 17.22
CA GLY A 283 6.67 -1.88 16.80
C GLY A 283 5.76 -3.00 17.26
N ALA A 284 6.21 -4.26 17.21
CA ALA A 284 5.46 -5.40 17.73
C ALA A 284 5.14 -5.27 19.21
N VAL A 285 6.15 -4.93 20.02
CA VAL A 285 6.00 -4.71 21.46
C VAL A 285 5.03 -3.54 21.72
N LEU A 286 5.21 -2.43 21.02
CA LEU A 286 4.34 -1.25 21.18
C LEU A 286 2.88 -1.54 20.83
N TYR A 287 2.61 -2.26 19.73
CA TYR A 287 1.24 -2.64 19.36
C TYR A 287 0.62 -3.59 20.40
N TYR A 288 1.38 -4.58 20.86
CA TYR A 288 0.92 -5.50 21.87
C TYR A 288 0.58 -4.79 23.18
N LEU A 289 1.48 -3.94 23.67
CA LEU A 289 1.27 -3.12 24.86
C LEU A 289 0.10 -2.15 24.72
N ALA A 290 -0.04 -1.49 23.56
CA ALA A 290 -1.13 -0.56 23.31
C ALA A 290 -2.51 -1.22 23.42
N TYR A 291 -2.62 -2.49 23.07
CA TYR A 291 -3.85 -3.25 23.27
C TYR A 291 -4.05 -3.67 24.73
N TRP A 292 -2.98 -4.02 25.47
CA TRP A 292 -3.05 -4.46 26.86
C TRP A 292 -3.38 -3.34 27.85
N LEU A 293 -2.98 -2.11 27.57
CA LEU A 293 -3.19 -0.97 28.45
C LEU A 293 -4.68 -0.70 28.69
N PRO A 294 -5.05 -0.17 29.89
CA PRO A 294 -6.40 0.31 30.15
C PRO A 294 -6.81 1.37 29.16
N LEU A 295 -8.11 1.42 28.82
CA LEU A 295 -8.66 2.44 27.94
C LEU A 295 -8.49 3.84 28.55
N GLY A 296 -7.95 4.77 27.79
CA GLY A 296 -7.71 6.15 28.19
C GLY A 296 -6.83 6.91 27.20
N THR A 297 -6.45 8.13 27.54
CA THR A 297 -5.59 8.97 26.69
C THR A 297 -4.28 8.28 26.28
N ILE A 298 -3.70 7.47 27.18
CA ILE A 298 -2.47 6.74 26.91
C ILE A 298 -2.63 5.73 25.76
N THR A 299 -3.81 5.14 25.60
CA THR A 299 -4.11 4.20 24.50
C THR A 299 -3.98 4.89 23.15
N TYR A 300 -4.51 6.10 23.00
CA TYR A 300 -4.42 6.89 21.76
C TYR A 300 -2.96 7.21 21.40
N VAL A 301 -2.17 7.63 22.40
CA VAL A 301 -0.75 7.95 22.21
C VAL A 301 0.04 6.70 21.83
N MET A 302 -0.14 5.62 22.57
CA MET A 302 0.60 4.37 22.34
C MET A 302 0.29 3.74 20.98
N ILE A 303 -0.98 3.72 20.57
CA ILE A 303 -1.36 3.19 19.26
C ILE A 303 -0.80 4.05 18.11
N GLY A 304 -0.77 5.37 18.30
CA GLY A 304 -0.16 6.31 17.35
C GLY A 304 1.35 6.07 17.21
N ILE A 305 2.07 5.94 18.31
CA ILE A 305 3.52 5.64 18.32
C ILE A 305 3.78 4.26 17.69
N ALA A 306 3.01 3.24 18.07
CA ALA A 306 3.13 1.90 17.51
C ALA A 306 2.93 1.90 15.98
N ALA A 307 1.90 2.59 15.50
CA ALA A 307 1.59 2.73 14.09
C ALA A 307 2.71 3.46 13.34
N PHE A 308 3.20 4.57 13.90
CA PHE A 308 4.32 5.34 13.35
C PHE A 308 5.56 4.46 13.18
N VAL A 309 5.92 3.69 14.21
CA VAL A 309 7.09 2.81 14.18
C VAL A 309 6.91 1.69 13.15
N VAL A 310 5.77 0.98 13.17
CA VAL A 310 5.51 -0.16 12.26
C VAL A 310 5.45 0.27 10.80
N ALA A 311 4.94 1.46 10.50
CA ALA A 311 4.94 2.01 9.14
C ALA A 311 6.35 2.09 8.55
N GLY A 312 7.36 2.30 9.40
CA GLY A 312 8.75 2.26 9.01
C GLY A 312 9.18 0.96 8.34
N SER A 313 8.60 -0.18 8.73
CA SER A 313 8.90 -1.47 8.10
C SER A 313 8.55 -1.49 6.60
N ILE A 314 7.43 -0.88 6.23
CA ILE A 314 6.99 -0.76 4.83
C ILE A 314 7.93 0.17 4.07
N GLY A 315 8.25 1.35 4.63
CA GLY A 315 9.13 2.34 4.01
C GLY A 315 10.54 1.81 3.78
N VAL A 316 11.14 1.19 4.80
CA VAL A 316 12.47 0.59 4.71
C VAL A 316 12.51 -0.56 3.71
N ASN A 317 11.45 -1.40 3.68
CA ASN A 317 11.37 -2.51 2.73
C ASN A 317 11.30 -2.03 1.28
N MET A 318 10.53 -0.98 1.01
CA MET A 318 10.48 -0.35 -0.32
C MET A 318 11.84 0.21 -0.75
N ALA A 319 12.57 0.86 0.15
CA ALA A 319 13.91 1.35 -0.14
C ALA A 319 14.91 0.21 -0.44
N ARG A 320 14.78 -0.94 0.26
CA ARG A 320 15.61 -2.13 0.00
C ARG A 320 15.46 -2.67 -1.41
N ILE A 321 14.25 -2.67 -1.98
CA ILE A 321 13.99 -3.16 -3.35
C ILE A 321 14.88 -2.42 -4.36
N ALA A 322 15.00 -1.10 -4.22
CA ALA A 322 15.85 -0.30 -5.09
C ALA A 322 17.36 -0.60 -4.95
N LEU A 323 17.77 -1.22 -3.84
CA LEU A 323 19.15 -1.55 -3.53
C LEU A 323 19.54 -3.01 -3.86
N ILE A 324 18.59 -3.88 -4.18
CA ILE A 324 18.90 -5.28 -4.52
C ILE A 324 19.95 -5.42 -5.64
N PRO A 325 20.00 -4.55 -6.68
CA PRO A 325 21.07 -4.62 -7.70
C PRO A 325 22.49 -4.59 -7.12
N VAL A 326 22.67 -4.06 -5.91
CA VAL A 326 23.98 -4.11 -5.21
C VAL A 326 24.44 -5.56 -4.95
N THR A 327 23.52 -6.53 -4.86
CA THR A 327 23.91 -7.95 -4.74
C THR A 327 24.49 -8.54 -6.02
N GLY A 328 24.16 -7.96 -7.18
CA GLY A 328 24.50 -8.49 -8.49
C GLY A 328 23.56 -9.60 -8.98
N GLU A 329 22.47 -9.89 -8.26
CA GLU A 329 21.49 -10.92 -8.66
C GLU A 329 20.68 -10.50 -9.89
N PHE A 330 20.44 -9.19 -10.07
CA PHE A 330 19.88 -8.57 -11.28
C PHE A 330 20.31 -7.10 -11.39
N GLY A 331 20.17 -6.52 -12.58
CA GLY A 331 20.58 -5.14 -12.83
C GLY A 331 19.53 -4.09 -12.46
N PRO A 332 19.92 -2.78 -12.42
CA PRO A 332 19.03 -1.66 -12.08
C PRO A 332 17.81 -1.53 -13.01
N GLU A 333 17.93 -2.00 -14.26
CA GLU A 333 16.85 -2.02 -15.26
C GLU A 333 15.65 -2.87 -14.82
N ASN A 334 15.85 -3.79 -13.89
CA ASN A 334 14.83 -4.72 -13.40
C ASN A 334 14.13 -4.26 -12.10
N ILE A 335 14.48 -3.07 -11.57
CA ILE A 335 13.87 -2.52 -10.33
C ILE A 335 12.35 -2.36 -10.48
N GLY A 336 11.87 -2.00 -11.68
CA GLY A 336 10.43 -1.88 -11.97
C GLY A 336 9.71 -3.22 -11.83
N ALA A 337 10.29 -4.31 -12.34
CA ALA A 337 9.76 -5.67 -12.20
C ALA A 337 9.77 -6.12 -10.72
N ALA A 338 10.84 -5.80 -9.99
CA ALA A 338 10.94 -6.08 -8.56
C ALA A 338 9.86 -5.35 -7.75
N GLY A 339 9.60 -4.07 -8.06
CA GLY A 339 8.49 -3.31 -7.48
C GLY A 339 7.13 -3.94 -7.78
N GLY A 340 6.90 -4.39 -9.02
CA GLY A 340 5.70 -5.12 -9.42
C GLY A 340 5.49 -6.42 -8.64
N MET A 341 6.56 -7.22 -8.46
CA MET A 341 6.52 -8.43 -7.63
C MET A 341 6.18 -8.13 -6.17
N ASN A 342 6.76 -7.06 -5.61
CA ASN A 342 6.43 -6.66 -4.24
C ASN A 342 4.96 -6.25 -4.10
N GLN A 343 4.39 -5.53 -5.08
CA GLN A 343 2.97 -5.17 -5.09
C GLN A 343 2.08 -6.41 -5.22
N ALA A 344 2.45 -7.39 -6.04
CA ALA A 344 1.73 -8.65 -6.16
C ALA A 344 1.74 -9.41 -4.81
N SER A 345 2.89 -9.50 -4.15
CA SER A 345 3.00 -10.09 -2.81
C SER A 345 2.14 -9.34 -1.77
N ALA A 346 2.21 -8.01 -1.76
CA ALA A 346 1.39 -7.18 -0.89
C ALA A 346 -0.11 -7.39 -1.13
N GLY A 347 -0.51 -7.53 -2.39
CA GLY A 347 -1.90 -7.82 -2.77
C GLY A 347 -2.38 -9.19 -2.29
N LEU A 348 -1.59 -10.23 -2.50
CA LEU A 348 -1.92 -11.59 -2.09
C LEU A 348 -1.92 -11.74 -0.57
N ILE A 349 -0.81 -11.39 0.07
CA ILE A 349 -0.65 -11.56 1.53
C ILE A 349 -1.59 -10.58 2.26
N GLY A 350 -1.79 -9.38 1.71
CA GLY A 350 -2.73 -8.39 2.23
C GLY A 350 -4.19 -8.86 2.22
N PHE A 351 -4.56 -9.80 1.36
CA PHE A 351 -5.87 -10.46 1.38
C PHE A 351 -5.88 -11.72 2.25
N VAL A 352 -4.92 -12.61 2.03
CA VAL A 352 -4.91 -13.96 2.64
C VAL A 352 -4.69 -13.89 4.15
N LEU A 353 -3.73 -13.08 4.60
CA LEU A 353 -3.36 -13.01 6.01
C LEU A 353 -4.52 -12.53 6.90
N PRO A 354 -5.15 -11.36 6.65
CA PRO A 354 -6.27 -10.91 7.48
C PRO A 354 -7.46 -11.88 7.45
N THR A 355 -7.74 -12.47 6.29
CA THR A 355 -8.86 -13.41 6.12
C THR A 355 -8.65 -14.70 6.91
N ILE A 356 -7.45 -15.30 6.85
CA ILE A 356 -7.12 -16.52 7.60
C ILE A 356 -7.11 -16.22 9.10
N VAL A 357 -6.46 -15.15 9.53
CA VAL A 357 -6.40 -14.77 10.96
C VAL A 357 -7.79 -14.53 11.51
N ALA A 358 -8.66 -13.86 10.76
CA ALA A 358 -10.04 -13.63 11.16
C ALA A 358 -10.87 -14.92 11.23
N SER A 359 -10.59 -15.90 10.37
CA SER A 359 -11.25 -17.21 10.41
C SER A 359 -10.83 -18.04 11.62
N ILE A 360 -9.57 -17.90 12.07
CA ILE A 360 -9.02 -18.66 13.23
C ILE A 360 -9.43 -18.01 14.55
N PHE A 361 -9.23 -16.71 14.67
CA PHE A 361 -9.38 -15.99 15.94
C PHE A 361 -10.78 -15.38 16.13
N GLY A 362 -11.53 -15.10 15.05
CA GLY A 362 -12.85 -14.49 15.11
C GLY A 362 -12.84 -13.18 15.92
N THR A 363 -13.54 -13.17 17.06
CA THR A 363 -13.60 -12.07 18.03
C THR A 363 -12.58 -12.16 19.16
N ASN A 364 -11.64 -13.13 19.12
CA ASN A 364 -10.52 -13.18 20.05
C ASN A 364 -9.49 -12.11 19.68
N TYR A 365 -9.79 -10.87 20.00
CA TYR A 365 -8.95 -9.72 19.66
C TYR A 365 -7.53 -9.82 20.22
N LEU A 366 -7.37 -10.33 21.46
CA LEU A 366 -6.04 -10.54 22.04
C LEU A 366 -5.20 -11.50 21.20
N GLY A 367 -5.82 -12.60 20.73
CA GLY A 367 -5.17 -13.56 19.84
C GLY A 367 -4.70 -12.90 18.54
N VAL A 368 -5.53 -12.04 17.93
CA VAL A 368 -5.18 -11.28 16.70
C VAL A 368 -3.98 -10.36 16.95
N TRP A 369 -3.98 -9.58 18.04
CA TRP A 369 -2.89 -8.65 18.35
C TRP A 369 -1.59 -9.37 18.68
N THR A 370 -1.68 -10.49 19.40
CA THR A 370 -0.53 -11.37 19.70
C THR A 370 0.05 -11.94 18.39
N PHE A 371 -0.81 -12.43 17.50
CA PHE A 371 -0.39 -13.00 16.24
C PHE A 371 0.25 -11.92 15.31
N ALA A 372 -0.33 -10.73 15.27
CA ALA A 372 0.26 -9.61 14.53
C ALA A 372 1.66 -9.23 15.07
N ALA A 373 1.83 -9.23 16.40
CA ALA A 373 3.14 -8.99 17.02
C ALA A 373 4.16 -10.09 16.65
N ILE A 374 3.76 -11.37 16.67
CA ILE A 374 4.62 -12.49 16.25
C ILE A 374 5.05 -12.34 14.80
N ILE A 375 4.13 -11.97 13.90
CA ILE A 375 4.47 -11.72 12.48
C ILE A 375 5.49 -10.59 12.37
N LEU A 376 5.29 -9.48 13.07
CA LEU A 376 6.22 -8.34 13.02
C LEU A 376 7.62 -8.72 13.51
N ILE A 377 7.73 -9.49 14.58
CA ILE A 377 9.02 -10.02 15.07
C ILE A 377 9.64 -10.93 14.01
N THR A 378 8.85 -11.84 13.43
CA THR A 378 9.30 -12.75 12.37
C THR A 378 9.84 -11.98 11.17
N ILE A 379 9.13 -10.95 10.73
CA ILE A 379 9.57 -10.04 9.64
C ILE A 379 10.89 -9.36 10.00
N GLY A 380 11.03 -8.87 11.25
CA GLY A 380 12.25 -8.25 11.74
C GLY A 380 13.45 -9.19 11.65
N ILE A 381 13.27 -10.45 12.08
CA ILE A 381 14.32 -11.48 12.03
C ILE A 381 14.61 -11.87 10.56
N LEU A 382 13.61 -12.21 9.77
CA LEU A 382 13.79 -12.61 8.37
C LEU A 382 14.42 -11.49 7.53
N GLY A 383 13.90 -10.28 7.66
CA GLY A 383 14.37 -9.13 6.89
C GLY A 383 15.66 -8.54 7.40
N GLY A 384 15.94 -8.62 8.70
CA GLY A 384 17.12 -8.01 9.30
C GLY A 384 18.31 -8.94 9.44
N VAL A 385 18.08 -10.23 9.72
CA VAL A 385 19.16 -11.22 9.93
C VAL A 385 19.45 -12.02 8.67
N LEU A 386 18.40 -12.51 8.00
CA LEU A 386 18.56 -13.41 6.85
C LEU A 386 18.71 -12.71 5.50
N THR A 387 18.47 -11.40 5.45
CA THR A 387 18.68 -10.59 4.24
C THR A 387 20.05 -9.90 4.33
N PRO A 388 20.84 -9.87 3.25
CA PRO A 388 22.13 -9.17 3.26
C PRO A 388 21.90 -7.67 3.48
N GLU A 389 22.89 -7.00 4.12
CA GLU A 389 22.84 -5.54 4.25
C GLU A 389 23.06 -4.90 2.88
N LEU A 390 22.03 -4.22 2.40
CA LEU A 390 21.99 -3.61 1.07
C LEU A 390 22.42 -2.13 1.07
N GLY A 391 22.54 -1.53 2.24
CA GLY A 391 22.87 -0.11 2.39
C GLY A 391 24.29 0.24 1.95
N PRO A 392 24.52 1.50 1.59
CA PRO A 392 25.84 1.97 1.13
C PRO A 392 26.95 1.83 2.19
N ASN A 393 26.59 1.84 3.48
CA ASN A 393 27.51 1.63 4.60
C ASN A 393 27.65 0.14 4.98
N GLY A 394 26.97 -0.76 4.28
CA GLY A 394 27.06 -2.21 4.48
C GLY A 394 28.34 -2.81 3.87
N LYS A 395 28.80 -3.91 4.45
CA LYS A 395 30.02 -4.61 4.01
C LYS A 395 30.01 -4.97 2.51
N LEU A 396 28.84 -5.34 1.97
CA LEU A 396 28.68 -5.72 0.56
C LEU A 396 28.94 -4.54 -0.39
N ALA A 397 28.41 -3.36 -0.08
CA ALA A 397 28.61 -2.18 -0.90
C ALA A 397 30.05 -1.66 -0.80
N GLN A 398 30.65 -1.72 0.40
CA GLN A 398 32.03 -1.31 0.64
C GLN A 398 33.04 -2.21 -0.07
N SER A 399 32.85 -3.55 -0.05
CA SER A 399 33.74 -4.49 -0.76
C SER A 399 33.71 -4.29 -2.28
N LYS A 400 32.53 -4.02 -2.85
CA LYS A 400 32.41 -3.71 -4.30
C LYS A 400 33.09 -2.38 -4.66
N LYS A 401 33.00 -1.36 -3.81
CA LYS A 401 33.65 -0.08 -4.02
C LYS A 401 35.19 -0.23 -3.98
N GLN A 402 35.71 -1.03 -3.05
CA GLN A 402 37.14 -1.34 -2.98
C GLN A 402 37.64 -2.12 -4.20
N ALA A 403 36.88 -3.14 -4.65
CA ALA A 403 37.20 -3.91 -5.85
C ALA A 403 37.23 -3.03 -7.12
N SER A 404 36.26 -2.11 -7.26
CA SER A 404 36.22 -1.15 -8.37
C SER A 404 37.42 -0.18 -8.35
N THR A 405 37.84 0.27 -7.18
CA THR A 405 39.02 1.17 -7.05
C THR A 405 40.32 0.42 -7.35
N ALA A 406 40.42 -0.85 -6.97
CA ALA A 406 41.60 -1.67 -7.24
C ALA A 406 41.74 -2.08 -8.73
N SER A 407 40.65 -2.09 -9.51
CA SER A 407 40.68 -2.39 -10.95
C SER A 407 40.99 -1.17 -11.82
N VAL A 408 41.06 0.04 -11.27
CA VAL A 408 41.36 1.28 -11.98
C VAL A 408 42.83 1.72 -11.74
N ASN A 409 43.48 1.17 -10.72
CA ASN A 409 44.91 1.31 -10.45
C ASN A 409 45.68 0.13 -11.02
#